data_283a4d689f3f18fffd6528e1c05bdc33
#
_entry.id   283a4d689f3f18fffd6528e1c05bdc33
#
_cell.length_a   1.000
_cell.length_b   1.000
_cell.length_c   1.000
_cell.angle_alpha   90.00
_cell.angle_beta   90.00
_cell.angle_gamma   90.00
#
_symmetry.space_group_name_H-M   'P 1'
#
loop_
_entity.id
_entity.type
_entity.pdbx_description
1 polymer ?
#
loop_
_entity_poly.entity_id
_entity_poly.type
_entity_poly.pdbx_seq_one_letter_code
_entity_poly.pdbx_strand_id
1 'polypeptide(L)'
;MAEYKVKFEVFEGPLDLLLYLIKKEEVDIYEVNLTRLATQFIEYIEMMREFDLEIAGEFLVMASTLVYIKSRELLPVDQQVQVEGE
;
A
#
# COMPACT_ATOMS: atom_id res chain seq x y z
N MET A 1 -19.99 -0.99 28.76
CA MET A 1 -19.65 -0.21 27.68
C MET A 1 -18.90 -0.97 26.62
N ALA A 2 -19.29 -0.74 25.44
CA ALA A 2 -18.65 -1.45 24.37
C ALA A 2 -17.23 -0.93 24.22
N GLU A 3 -16.34 -1.84 24.08
CA GLU A 3 -14.98 -1.49 23.82
C GLU A 3 -14.72 -1.62 22.38
N TYR A 4 -14.19 -0.58 21.83
CA TYR A 4 -13.73 -0.64 20.47
C TYR A 4 -12.39 -1.31 20.46
N LYS A 5 -12.36 -2.51 20.00
CA LYS A 5 -11.11 -3.18 19.77
C LYS A 5 -10.83 -3.16 18.31
N VAL A 6 -9.80 -2.46 17.93
CA VAL A 6 -9.38 -2.46 16.56
C VAL A 6 -8.53 -3.72 16.36
N LYS A 7 -9.01 -4.58 15.49
CA LYS A 7 -8.27 -5.78 15.17
C LYS A 7 -7.53 -5.58 13.87
N PHE A 8 -6.24 -5.80 13.93
CA PHE A 8 -5.42 -5.76 12.73
C PHE A 8 -5.11 -7.17 12.32
N GLU A 9 -5.25 -7.43 11.03
CA GLU A 9 -4.86 -8.72 10.50
C GLU A 9 -3.36 -8.88 10.63
N VAL A 10 -2.94 -10.09 10.91
CA VAL A 10 -1.52 -10.41 10.96
C VAL A 10 -1.12 -10.88 9.57
N PHE A 11 -0.20 -10.17 8.96
CA PHE A 11 0.26 -10.49 7.62
C PHE A 11 1.68 -11.00 7.67
N GLU A 12 1.96 -12.00 6.86
CA GLU A 12 3.29 -12.59 6.82
C GLU A 12 4.27 -11.70 6.09
N GLY A 13 3.77 -10.83 5.25
CA GLY A 13 4.63 -9.91 4.54
C GLY A 13 3.79 -8.91 3.78
N PRO A 14 4.44 -7.95 3.13
CA PRO A 14 3.71 -6.89 2.43
C PRO A 14 2.87 -7.40 1.27
N LEU A 15 3.29 -8.47 0.59
CA LEU A 15 2.47 -9.02 -0.48
C LEU A 15 1.18 -9.59 0.06
N ASP A 16 1.22 -10.17 1.25
CA ASP A 16 0.03 -10.69 1.89
C ASP A 16 -0.95 -9.56 2.17
N LEU A 17 -0.46 -8.44 2.66
CA LEU A 17 -1.30 -7.26 2.89
C LEU A 17 -1.88 -6.74 1.58
N LEU A 18 -1.07 -6.70 0.52
CA LEU A 18 -1.57 -6.23 -0.76
C LEU A 18 -2.68 -7.12 -1.29
N LEU A 19 -2.53 -8.43 -1.16
CA LEU A 19 -3.58 -9.34 -1.59
C LEU A 19 -4.86 -9.14 -0.78
N TYR A 20 -4.71 -8.89 0.52
CA TYR A 20 -5.86 -8.62 1.35
C TYR A 20 -6.60 -7.37 0.87
N LEU A 21 -5.86 -6.32 0.52
CA LEU A 21 -6.47 -5.09 0.06
C LEU A 21 -7.17 -5.27 -1.29
N ILE A 22 -6.58 -6.06 -2.17
CA ILE A 22 -7.21 -6.35 -3.45
C ILE A 22 -8.51 -7.10 -3.25
N LYS A 23 -8.51 -8.09 -2.38
CA LYS A 23 -9.72 -8.86 -2.11
C LYS A 23 -10.80 -7.99 -1.47
N LYS A 24 -10.38 -7.05 -0.65
CA LYS A 24 -11.32 -6.17 0.02
C LYS A 24 -12.03 -5.27 -0.97
N GLU A 25 -11.35 -4.90 -2.05
CA GLU A 25 -11.95 -4.08 -3.10
C GLU A 25 -12.88 -4.87 -4.01
N GLU A 26 -12.79 -6.20 -3.95
CA GLU A 26 -13.64 -7.07 -4.75
C GLU A 26 -13.47 -6.83 -6.24
N VAL A 27 -12.24 -6.55 -6.66
CA VAL A 27 -11.94 -6.37 -8.07
C VAL A 27 -11.04 -7.48 -8.55
N ASP A 28 -11.06 -7.69 -9.87
CA ASP A 28 -10.17 -8.65 -10.48
C ASP A 28 -8.74 -8.15 -10.32
N ILE A 29 -7.82 -9.09 -10.05
CA ILE A 29 -6.44 -8.72 -9.85
C ILE A 29 -5.86 -8.03 -11.08
N TYR A 30 -6.40 -8.32 -12.25
CA TYR A 30 -5.93 -7.69 -13.48
C TYR A 30 -6.52 -6.32 -13.71
N GLU A 31 -7.47 -5.91 -12.88
CA GLU A 31 -8.09 -4.60 -13.01
C GLU A 31 -7.73 -3.69 -11.86
N VAL A 32 -6.71 -4.06 -11.09
CA VAL A 32 -6.32 -3.28 -9.93
C VAL A 32 -5.71 -1.96 -10.37
N ASN A 33 -6.16 -0.88 -9.73
CA ASN A 33 -5.55 0.43 -9.91
C ASN A 33 -4.39 0.54 -8.93
N LEU A 34 -3.18 0.60 -9.46
CA LEU A 34 -1.99 0.59 -8.62
C LEU A 34 -1.90 1.82 -7.73
N THR A 35 -2.30 2.98 -8.24
CA THR A 35 -2.25 4.19 -7.44
C THR A 35 -3.18 4.09 -6.24
N ARG A 36 -4.38 3.56 -6.45
CA ARG A 36 -5.33 3.39 -5.37
C ARG A 36 -4.83 2.36 -4.37
N LEU A 37 -4.28 1.26 -4.87
CA LEU A 37 -3.74 0.22 -4.01
C LEU A 37 -2.59 0.76 -3.16
N ALA A 38 -1.72 1.56 -3.78
CA ALA A 38 -0.62 2.17 -3.06
C ALA A 38 -1.14 3.07 -1.95
N THR A 39 -2.15 3.87 -2.24
CA THR A 39 -2.72 4.75 -1.24
C THR A 39 -3.28 3.95 -0.08
N GLN A 40 -4.00 2.87 -0.36
CA GLN A 40 -4.59 2.06 0.70
C GLN A 40 -3.51 1.38 1.55
N PHE A 41 -2.46 0.91 0.90
CA PHE A 41 -1.36 0.28 1.63
C PHE A 41 -0.71 1.27 2.60
N ILE A 42 -0.42 2.46 2.10
CA ILE A 42 0.22 3.48 2.92
C ILE A 42 -0.69 3.89 4.07
N GLU A 43 -1.98 4.05 3.81
CA GLU A 43 -2.93 4.39 4.86
C GLU A 43 -3.00 3.30 5.93
N TYR A 44 -2.90 2.05 5.51
CA TYR A 44 -2.93 0.95 6.46
C TYR A 44 -1.69 1.00 7.37
N ILE A 45 -0.52 1.25 6.77
CA ILE A 45 0.71 1.37 7.54
C ILE A 45 0.62 2.54 8.52
N GLU A 46 0.08 3.67 8.07
CA GLU A 46 -0.04 4.82 8.95
C GLU A 46 -1.00 4.55 10.11
N MET A 47 -2.06 3.81 9.84
CA MET A 47 -2.99 3.45 10.90
C MET A 47 -2.31 2.55 11.93
N MET A 48 -1.48 1.61 11.47
CA MET A 48 -0.74 0.76 12.39
C MET A 48 0.18 1.59 13.27
N ARG A 49 0.81 2.61 12.70
CA ARG A 49 1.69 3.47 13.48
C ARG A 49 0.91 4.27 14.53
N GLU A 50 -0.28 4.71 14.18
CA GLU A 50 -1.11 5.46 15.13
C GLU A 50 -1.46 4.62 16.35
N PHE A 51 -1.56 3.33 16.18
CA PHE A 51 -1.87 2.43 17.28
C PHE A 51 -0.61 1.84 17.89
N ASP A 52 0.55 2.40 17.59
CA ASP A 52 1.83 1.97 18.16
C ASP A 52 2.16 0.52 17.88
N LEU A 53 1.67 0.02 16.75
CA LEU A 53 1.99 -1.33 16.34
C LEU A 53 3.36 -1.35 15.68
N GLU A 54 4.10 -2.41 15.97
CA GLU A 54 5.40 -2.58 15.37
C GLU A 54 5.24 -2.94 13.90
N ILE A 55 6.02 -2.28 13.05
CA ILE A 55 5.94 -2.50 11.62
C ILE A 55 7.26 -3.05 11.14
N ALA A 56 7.21 -4.24 10.56
CA ALA A 56 8.42 -4.86 10.03
C ALA A 56 8.99 -4.03 8.89
N GLY A 57 10.32 -4.02 8.79
CA GLY A 57 10.99 -3.21 7.80
C GLY A 57 10.59 -3.51 6.38
N GLU A 58 10.26 -4.77 6.08
CA GLU A 58 9.87 -5.11 4.72
C GLU A 58 8.58 -4.41 4.29
N PHE A 59 7.69 -4.11 5.24
CA PHE A 59 6.50 -3.34 4.93
C PHE A 59 6.87 -1.91 4.56
N LEU A 60 7.87 -1.36 5.25
CA LEU A 60 8.30 0.00 4.96
C LEU A 60 9.00 0.09 3.61
N VAL A 61 9.76 -0.93 3.25
CA VAL A 61 10.38 -0.99 1.93
C VAL A 61 9.31 -1.02 0.85
N MET A 62 8.28 -1.84 1.03
CA MET A 62 7.20 -1.91 0.06
C MET A 62 6.46 -0.57 -0.02
N ALA A 63 6.25 0.09 1.11
CA ALA A 63 5.60 1.39 1.10
C ALA A 63 6.39 2.39 0.28
N SER A 64 7.71 2.39 0.42
CA SER A 64 8.56 3.27 -0.39
C SER A 64 8.42 2.98 -1.87
N THR A 65 8.39 1.70 -2.23
CA THR A 65 8.21 1.31 -3.62
C THR A 65 6.88 1.82 -4.16
N LEU A 66 5.83 1.69 -3.36
CA LEU A 66 4.50 2.11 -3.79
C LEU A 66 4.41 3.63 -3.89
N VAL A 67 5.08 4.35 -3.00
CA VAL A 67 5.14 5.81 -3.12
C VAL A 67 5.80 6.19 -4.44
N TYR A 68 6.86 5.50 -4.80
CA TYR A 68 7.54 5.77 -6.06
C TYR A 68 6.60 5.52 -7.25
N ILE A 69 5.89 4.41 -7.23
CA ILE A 69 4.94 4.09 -8.31
C ILE A 69 3.85 5.15 -8.39
N LYS A 70 3.32 5.57 -7.24
CA LYS A 70 2.29 6.60 -7.22
C LYS A 70 2.82 7.91 -7.77
N SER A 71 4.04 8.25 -7.43
CA SER A 71 4.64 9.49 -7.92
C SER A 71 4.78 9.47 -9.44
N ARG A 72 5.18 8.33 -9.99
CA ARG A 72 5.31 8.21 -11.43
C ARG A 72 3.98 8.40 -12.12
N GLU A 73 2.91 7.87 -11.53
CA GLU A 73 1.58 8.03 -12.10
C GLU A 73 1.14 9.47 -12.17
N LEU A 74 1.67 10.29 -11.28
CA LEU A 74 1.30 11.71 -11.23
C LEU A 74 2.19 12.58 -12.09
N LEU A 75 3.24 12.02 -12.69
CA LEU A 75 4.15 12.80 -13.54
C LEU A 75 3.61 12.87 -14.96
N PRO A 76 3.92 13.95 -15.69
CA PRO A 76 3.61 14.00 -17.11
C PRO A 76 4.29 12.84 -17.84
N VAL A 77 3.70 12.48 -18.98
CA VAL A 77 4.15 11.29 -19.70
C VAL A 77 5.63 11.37 -20.08
N ASP A 78 6.07 12.52 -20.58
CA ASP A 78 7.46 12.66 -20.99
C ASP A 78 8.41 12.54 -19.83
N GLN A 79 8.01 13.00 -18.64
CA GLN A 79 8.87 12.83 -17.46
C GLN A 79 8.89 11.38 -17.01
N GLN A 80 7.78 10.67 -17.18
CA GLN A 80 7.76 9.24 -16.86
C GLN A 80 8.74 8.50 -17.75
N VAL A 81 8.80 8.86 -19.02
CA VAL A 81 9.73 8.23 -19.95
C VAL A 81 11.17 8.48 -19.52
N GLN A 82 11.45 9.70 -19.07
CA GLN A 82 12.79 10.00 -18.60
C GLN A 82 13.17 9.17 -17.38
N VAL A 83 12.23 8.96 -16.49
CA VAL A 83 12.50 8.16 -15.31
C VAL A 83 12.82 6.72 -15.69
N GLU A 84 12.13 6.22 -16.68
CA GLU A 84 12.36 4.85 -17.12
C GLU A 84 13.59 4.70 -17.96
N GLY A 85 14.05 5.77 -18.57
CA GLY A 85 15.15 5.73 -19.50
C GLY A 85 16.51 5.70 -18.87
N GLU A 86 16.58 5.61 -17.54
CA GLU A 86 17.86 5.65 -16.87
C GLU A 86 18.72 4.53 -17.21
#